data_99891a65110e76b095035ce7eb13d794
#
_entry.id   99891a65110e76b095035ce7eb13d794
#
_cell.length_a   1.000
_cell.length_b   1.000
_cell.length_c   1.000
_cell.angle_alpha   90.00
_cell.angle_beta   90.00
_cell.angle_gamma   90.00
#
_symmetry.space_group_name_H-M   'P 1'
#
loop_
_entity.id
_entity.type
_entity.pdbx_description
1 polymer ?
#
loop_
_entity_poly.entity_id
_entity_poly.type
_entity_poly.pdbx_seq_one_letter_code
_entity_poly.pdbx_strand_id
1 'polypeptide(L)'
;MSKRDALIIGAGPAGLATARALSRRSLDYTHVERHTGVGGLWDIENPGSPMYTSAHFISSRALSGFSGFPMPQDYPDYPNHRQILRYLRDFADHEGLTPRITFATTVTAIDRLEDGDWRATYADGSTSEHTAVIICSGVQWDPLIPELPGTFTGEVRHSQTYTSPSEFAGRRVLVVGGGNSGCDIACDAARSAESASISMRRGYWFIPKHIFGMPSDVFAENGPSLPMWLEQRVFGAILRLLNGDPRRLGLQKPDHRLFETH
;
A
#
# COMPACT_ATOMS: atom_id res chain seq x y z
N MET A 1 30.18 4.16 27.75
CA MET A 1 29.23 3.24 27.09
C MET A 1 28.49 4.07 26.06
N SER A 2 28.61 3.73 24.78
CA SER A 2 27.81 4.36 23.72
C SER A 2 26.34 4.15 24.09
N LYS A 3 25.56 5.22 24.13
CA LYS A 3 24.11 5.15 24.37
C LYS A 3 23.54 4.43 23.18
N ARG A 4 23.09 3.21 23.38
CA ARG A 4 22.46 2.41 22.31
C ARG A 4 21.14 3.09 21.97
N ASP A 5 20.85 3.21 20.67
CA ASP A 5 19.69 3.87 20.12
C ASP A 5 18.64 2.85 19.63
N ALA A 6 17.53 3.33 19.13
CA ALA A 6 16.57 2.50 18.40
C ALA A 6 16.99 2.38 16.92
N LEU A 7 16.83 1.20 16.32
CA LEU A 7 17.00 0.99 14.88
C LEU A 7 15.65 1.06 14.16
N ILE A 8 15.55 1.91 13.14
CA ILE A 8 14.41 1.97 12.21
C ILE A 8 14.85 1.33 10.89
N ILE A 9 14.10 0.33 10.42
CA ILE A 9 14.39 -0.38 9.17
C ILE A 9 13.34 -0.03 8.14
N GLY A 10 13.73 0.73 7.10
CA GLY A 10 12.88 1.14 5.98
C GLY A 10 12.47 2.61 6.02
N ALA A 11 12.56 3.29 4.87
CA ALA A 11 12.22 4.72 4.68
C ALA A 11 10.95 4.92 3.82
N GLY A 12 10.01 3.99 3.93
CA GLY A 12 8.62 4.17 3.47
C GLY A 12 7.81 5.00 4.48
N PRO A 13 6.48 5.15 4.26
CA PRO A 13 5.61 5.98 5.10
C PRO A 13 5.71 5.68 6.61
N ALA A 14 5.77 4.39 6.97
CA ALA A 14 5.85 3.96 8.37
C ALA A 14 7.18 4.36 9.03
N GLY A 15 8.31 4.17 8.32
CA GLY A 15 9.63 4.56 8.83
C GLY A 15 9.76 6.07 9.01
N LEU A 16 9.26 6.85 8.06
CA LEU A 16 9.26 8.31 8.16
C LEU A 16 8.40 8.81 9.33
N ALA A 17 7.20 8.25 9.52
CA ALA A 17 6.34 8.57 10.66
C ALA A 17 7.02 8.24 11.99
N THR A 18 7.69 7.09 12.06
CA THR A 18 8.45 6.64 13.23
C THR A 18 9.62 7.57 13.53
N ALA A 19 10.44 7.87 12.51
CA ALA A 19 11.59 8.77 12.65
C ALA A 19 11.18 10.16 13.15
N ARG A 20 10.08 10.71 12.61
CA ARG A 20 9.50 11.97 13.12
C ARG A 20 9.08 11.85 14.59
N ALA A 21 8.40 10.76 14.93
CA ALA A 21 7.91 10.58 16.31
C ALA A 21 9.04 10.48 17.33
N LEU A 22 10.14 9.80 17.01
CA LEU A 22 11.33 9.72 17.85
C LEU A 22 12.06 11.05 17.90
N SER A 23 12.24 11.74 16.76
CA SER A 23 12.87 13.06 16.70
C SER A 23 12.16 14.08 17.58
N ARG A 24 10.83 14.14 17.54
CA ARG A 24 10.02 15.06 18.38
C ARG A 24 10.09 14.76 19.86
N ARG A 25 10.54 13.57 20.26
CA ARG A 25 10.77 13.18 21.64
C ARG A 25 12.25 13.23 22.03
N SER A 26 13.13 13.74 21.17
CA SER A 26 14.58 13.77 21.37
C SER A 26 15.16 12.39 21.71
N LEU A 27 14.60 11.34 21.12
CA LEU A 27 15.12 9.98 21.26
C LEU A 27 16.11 9.72 20.11
N ASP A 28 17.26 9.13 20.48
CA ASP A 28 18.28 8.77 19.52
C ASP A 28 17.85 7.54 18.73
N TYR A 29 18.12 7.53 17.41
CA TYR A 29 17.86 6.40 16.53
C TYR A 29 18.84 6.35 15.37
N THR A 30 19.08 5.15 14.88
CA THR A 30 19.69 4.86 13.59
C THR A 30 18.56 4.52 12.60
N HIS A 31 18.59 5.10 11.40
CA HIS A 31 17.58 4.85 10.37
C HIS A 31 18.25 4.35 9.10
N VAL A 32 17.88 3.14 8.67
CA VAL A 32 18.47 2.51 7.49
C VAL A 32 17.40 2.19 6.44
N GLU A 33 17.79 2.31 5.16
CA GLU A 33 16.96 1.99 4.01
C GLU A 33 17.79 1.21 2.98
N ARG A 34 17.22 0.11 2.46
CA ARG A 34 17.91 -0.73 1.46
C ARG A 34 18.03 -0.07 0.09
N HIS A 35 17.09 0.80 -0.26
CA HIS A 35 17.09 1.56 -1.51
C HIS A 35 17.88 2.86 -1.39
N THR A 36 17.99 3.57 -2.50
CA THR A 36 18.80 4.79 -2.60
C THR A 36 18.03 6.07 -2.28
N GLY A 37 16.74 5.95 -1.91
CA GLY A 37 15.88 7.10 -1.64
C GLY A 37 14.68 6.77 -0.77
N VAL A 38 14.04 7.84 -0.32
CA VAL A 38 12.78 7.82 0.41
C VAL A 38 11.62 7.46 -0.51
N GLY A 39 10.66 6.67 0.00
CA GLY A 39 9.41 6.42 -0.73
C GLY A 39 8.86 5.00 -0.52
N GLY A 40 9.72 4.04 -0.18
CA GLY A 40 9.34 2.64 -0.07
C GLY A 40 8.75 2.11 -1.38
N LEU A 41 7.60 1.43 -1.29
CA LEU A 41 6.94 0.86 -2.49
C LEU A 41 6.39 1.93 -3.47
N TRP A 42 6.18 3.19 -3.03
CA TRP A 42 5.67 4.26 -3.90
C TRP A 42 6.69 4.74 -4.93
N ASP A 43 7.96 4.42 -4.74
CA ASP A 43 8.98 4.65 -5.74
C ASP A 43 9.01 3.49 -6.74
N ILE A 44 8.44 3.70 -7.93
CA ILE A 44 8.38 2.70 -9.00
C ILE A 44 9.77 2.32 -9.52
N GLU A 45 10.76 3.19 -9.34
CA GLU A 45 12.15 2.95 -9.77
C GLU A 45 12.90 2.04 -8.78
N ASN A 46 12.36 1.81 -7.58
CA ASN A 46 12.98 0.90 -6.63
C ASN A 46 12.88 -0.55 -7.12
N PRO A 47 13.99 -1.30 -7.18
CA PRO A 47 13.98 -2.70 -7.58
C PRO A 47 13.00 -3.54 -6.75
N GLY A 48 12.08 -4.23 -7.42
CA GLY A 48 11.05 -5.04 -6.77
C GLY A 48 9.84 -4.26 -6.25
N SER A 49 9.73 -2.95 -6.53
CA SER A 49 8.52 -2.20 -6.21
C SER A 49 7.32 -2.78 -6.95
N PRO A 50 6.20 -3.04 -6.26
CA PRO A 50 4.97 -3.54 -6.86
C PRO A 50 4.14 -2.42 -7.53
N MET A 51 4.66 -1.20 -7.62
CA MET A 51 3.95 -0.07 -8.21
C MET A 51 3.86 -0.19 -9.73
N TYR A 52 2.75 0.29 -10.27
CA TYR A 52 2.47 0.37 -11.71
C TYR A 52 1.99 1.77 -12.07
N THR A 53 2.06 2.12 -13.34
CA THR A 53 1.85 3.49 -13.81
C THR A 53 0.45 4.05 -13.55
N SER A 54 -0.58 3.20 -13.49
CA SER A 54 -1.96 3.57 -13.16
C SER A 54 -2.26 3.55 -11.66
N ALA A 55 -1.30 3.15 -10.80
CA ALA A 55 -1.50 3.08 -9.35
C ALA A 55 -1.78 4.45 -8.73
N HIS A 56 -2.74 4.48 -7.83
CA HIS A 56 -3.16 5.66 -7.09
C HIS A 56 -3.64 5.25 -5.70
N PHE A 57 -3.79 6.21 -4.81
CA PHE A 57 -4.36 5.95 -3.49
C PHE A 57 -5.79 5.40 -3.58
N ILE A 58 -6.11 4.53 -2.64
CA ILE A 58 -7.47 3.97 -2.43
C ILE A 58 -8.24 4.74 -1.34
N SER A 59 -7.56 5.57 -0.56
CA SER A 59 -8.12 6.54 0.39
C SER A 59 -7.90 7.96 -0.11
N SER A 60 -8.73 8.91 0.34
CA SER A 60 -8.62 10.28 -0.13
C SER A 60 -7.41 11.02 0.42
N ARG A 61 -6.93 12.03 -0.34
CA ARG A 61 -5.87 12.93 0.12
C ARG A 61 -6.24 13.66 1.43
N ALA A 62 -7.52 13.87 1.65
CA ALA A 62 -8.02 14.58 2.83
C ALA A 62 -7.77 13.80 4.13
N LEU A 63 -7.85 12.46 4.08
CA LEU A 63 -7.71 11.60 5.26
C LEU A 63 -6.40 10.80 5.31
N SER A 64 -5.54 10.94 4.29
CA SER A 64 -4.34 10.08 4.16
C SER A 64 -3.03 10.82 4.41
N GLY A 65 -3.06 12.10 4.75
CA GLY A 65 -1.86 12.89 5.07
C GLY A 65 -1.28 12.56 6.44
N PHE A 66 0.01 12.83 6.63
CA PHE A 66 0.60 12.82 7.96
C PHE A 66 -0.03 13.93 8.84
N SER A 67 -0.26 13.63 10.10
CA SER A 67 -0.78 14.62 11.06
C SER A 67 0.10 15.87 11.08
N GLY A 68 -0.51 17.04 10.84
CA GLY A 68 0.20 18.32 10.76
C GLY A 68 0.99 18.57 9.47
N PHE A 69 0.89 17.65 8.48
CA PHE A 69 1.46 17.82 7.15
C PHE A 69 0.47 17.29 6.10
N PRO A 70 -0.58 18.07 5.77
CA PRO A 70 -1.60 17.64 4.81
C PRO A 70 -1.02 17.53 3.39
N MET A 71 -1.63 16.70 2.55
CA MET A 71 -1.28 16.66 1.13
C MET A 71 -1.65 17.99 0.44
N PRO A 72 -0.91 18.40 -0.61
CA PRO A 72 -1.19 19.60 -1.39
C PRO A 72 -2.65 19.66 -1.89
N GLN A 73 -3.25 20.86 -1.85
CA GLN A 73 -4.65 21.05 -2.23
C GLN A 73 -4.91 20.89 -3.74
N ASP A 74 -3.88 21.05 -4.55
CA ASP A 74 -3.90 20.84 -6.00
C ASP A 74 -3.82 19.37 -6.43
N TYR A 75 -3.58 18.45 -5.47
CA TYR A 75 -3.66 17.03 -5.76
C TYR A 75 -5.13 16.61 -5.96
N PRO A 76 -5.39 15.63 -6.85
CA PRO A 76 -6.73 15.06 -6.97
C PRO A 76 -7.14 14.37 -5.66
N ASP A 77 -8.43 14.08 -5.50
CA ASP A 77 -8.93 13.39 -4.32
C ASP A 77 -8.22 12.05 -4.04
N TYR A 78 -7.82 11.36 -5.09
CA TYR A 78 -7.05 10.12 -5.03
C TYR A 78 -5.72 10.29 -5.80
N PRO A 79 -4.65 10.75 -5.13
CA PRO A 79 -3.38 11.04 -5.79
C PRO A 79 -2.74 9.78 -6.39
N ASN A 80 -2.08 9.93 -7.52
CA ASN A 80 -1.33 8.86 -8.16
C ASN A 80 0.02 8.59 -7.45
N HIS A 81 0.68 7.49 -7.80
CA HIS A 81 1.91 7.04 -7.16
C HIS A 81 3.02 8.10 -7.18
N ARG A 82 3.15 8.91 -8.26
CA ARG A 82 4.16 9.96 -8.37
C ARG A 82 3.91 11.12 -7.40
N GLN A 83 2.64 11.48 -7.23
CA GLN A 83 2.23 12.52 -6.26
C GLN A 83 2.47 12.05 -4.84
N ILE A 84 2.19 10.77 -4.54
CA ILE A 84 2.48 10.18 -3.24
C ILE A 84 3.98 10.13 -2.97
N LEU A 85 4.78 9.67 -3.94
CA LEU A 85 6.24 9.67 -3.79
C LEU A 85 6.78 11.07 -3.50
N ARG A 86 6.31 12.09 -4.25
CA ARG A 86 6.69 13.49 -4.00
C ARG A 86 6.32 13.91 -2.60
N TYR A 87 5.08 13.67 -2.19
CA TYR A 87 4.59 14.00 -0.85
C TYR A 87 5.44 13.37 0.26
N LEU A 88 5.87 12.11 0.11
CA LEU A 88 6.73 11.44 1.09
C LEU A 88 8.13 12.07 1.15
N ARG A 89 8.70 12.46 0.01
CA ARG A 89 9.98 13.15 -0.07
C ARG A 89 9.90 14.55 0.53
N ASP A 90 8.88 15.32 0.17
CA ASP A 90 8.62 16.65 0.74
C ASP A 90 8.42 16.58 2.27
N PHE A 91 7.74 15.54 2.76
CA PHE A 91 7.59 15.31 4.21
C PHE A 91 8.93 15.00 4.89
N ALA A 92 9.74 14.12 4.30
CA ALA A 92 11.05 13.76 4.86
C ALA A 92 11.98 14.97 4.92
N ASP A 93 11.96 15.83 3.90
CA ASP A 93 12.77 17.05 3.84
C ASP A 93 12.25 18.11 4.83
N HIS A 94 10.93 18.32 4.88
CA HIS A 94 10.30 19.25 5.83
C HIS A 94 10.63 18.92 7.30
N GLU A 95 10.63 17.65 7.66
CA GLU A 95 10.94 17.18 9.01
C GLU A 95 12.46 16.98 9.24
N GLY A 96 13.30 17.27 8.22
CA GLY A 96 14.77 17.11 8.31
C GLY A 96 15.22 15.67 8.48
N LEU A 97 14.47 14.70 7.95
CA LEU A 97 14.75 13.27 8.14
C LEU A 97 15.74 12.72 7.11
N THR A 98 15.70 13.21 5.87
CA THR A 98 16.52 12.69 4.75
C THR A 98 18.00 12.56 5.11
N PRO A 99 18.69 13.57 5.70
CA PRO A 99 20.11 13.48 6.03
C PRO A 99 20.42 12.52 7.20
N ARG A 100 19.39 12.02 7.88
CA ARG A 100 19.50 11.08 9.01
C ARG A 100 19.30 9.62 8.60
N ILE A 101 19.02 9.36 7.30
CA ILE A 101 18.79 8.03 6.76
C ILE A 101 20.07 7.54 6.08
N THR A 102 20.53 6.35 6.46
CA THR A 102 21.60 5.66 5.76
C THR A 102 20.98 4.79 4.66
N PHE A 103 21.08 5.26 3.43
CA PHE A 103 20.57 4.57 2.24
C PHE A 103 21.51 3.43 1.80
N ALA A 104 21.03 2.61 0.84
CA ALA A 104 21.72 1.45 0.30
C ALA A 104 22.23 0.48 1.39
N THR A 105 21.50 0.41 2.50
CA THR A 105 21.85 -0.37 3.69
C THR A 105 20.76 -1.42 3.96
N THR A 106 21.06 -2.66 3.61
CA THR A 106 20.14 -3.79 3.75
C THR A 106 20.40 -4.53 5.05
N VAL A 107 19.40 -4.62 5.92
CA VAL A 107 19.41 -5.50 7.09
C VAL A 107 18.98 -6.89 6.65
N THR A 108 19.80 -7.90 6.96
CA THR A 108 19.58 -9.30 6.58
C THR A 108 19.10 -10.18 7.73
N ALA A 109 19.46 -9.83 8.97
CA ALA A 109 19.01 -10.55 10.17
C ALA A 109 18.88 -9.61 11.37
N ILE A 110 18.02 -10.00 12.30
CA ILE A 110 17.84 -9.37 13.61
C ILE A 110 17.80 -10.48 14.66
N ASP A 111 18.73 -10.41 15.61
CA ASP A 111 18.86 -11.38 16.70
C ASP A 111 18.69 -10.69 18.03
N ARG A 112 18.00 -11.33 18.97
CA ARG A 112 17.90 -10.86 20.32
C ARG A 112 19.11 -11.32 21.12
N LEU A 113 19.75 -10.40 21.84
CA LEU A 113 20.90 -10.67 22.69
C LEU A 113 20.48 -11.12 24.10
N GLU A 114 21.39 -11.72 24.86
CA GLU A 114 21.14 -12.21 26.21
C GLU A 114 20.82 -11.07 27.21
N ASP A 115 21.39 -9.89 26.98
CA ASP A 115 21.12 -8.67 27.77
C ASP A 115 19.78 -8.00 27.44
N GLY A 116 19.03 -8.53 26.48
CA GLY A 116 17.73 -8.05 26.04
C GLY A 116 17.79 -7.03 24.91
N ASP A 117 18.96 -6.60 24.49
CA ASP A 117 19.18 -5.75 23.32
C ASP A 117 19.10 -6.55 22.02
N TRP A 118 19.28 -5.88 20.89
CA TRP A 118 19.11 -6.45 19.55
C TRP A 118 20.38 -6.24 18.72
N ARG A 119 20.79 -7.26 17.99
CA ARG A 119 21.85 -7.17 16.98
C ARG A 119 21.24 -7.21 15.60
N ALA A 120 21.54 -6.18 14.80
CA ALA A 120 21.27 -6.15 13.38
C ALA A 120 22.50 -6.61 12.61
N THR A 121 22.29 -7.46 11.60
CA THR A 121 23.32 -7.88 10.63
C THR A 121 22.98 -7.26 9.28
N TYR A 122 23.97 -6.67 8.62
CA TYR A 122 23.82 -6.03 7.33
C TYR A 122 24.36 -6.90 6.18
N ALA A 123 23.97 -6.58 4.94
CA ALA A 123 24.36 -7.34 3.78
C ALA A 123 25.88 -7.35 3.50
N ASP A 124 26.61 -6.36 3.98
CA ASP A 124 28.07 -6.27 3.93
C ASP A 124 28.79 -7.11 5.02
N GLY A 125 28.03 -7.82 5.86
CA GLY A 125 28.54 -8.61 6.98
C GLY A 125 28.80 -7.80 8.25
N SER A 126 28.67 -6.50 8.25
CA SER A 126 28.78 -5.67 9.45
C SER A 126 27.61 -5.88 10.40
N THR A 127 27.76 -5.51 11.66
CA THR A 127 26.71 -5.61 12.68
C THR A 127 26.63 -4.34 13.52
N SER A 128 25.43 -4.09 14.07
CA SER A 128 25.22 -3.05 15.09
C SER A 128 24.30 -3.55 16.20
N GLU A 129 24.36 -2.93 17.36
CA GLU A 129 23.53 -3.30 18.52
C GLU A 129 22.67 -2.13 18.94
N HIS A 130 21.39 -2.42 19.24
CA HIS A 130 20.36 -1.43 19.53
C HIS A 130 19.50 -1.88 20.71
N THR A 131 18.94 -0.91 21.46
CA THR A 131 18.01 -1.21 22.56
C THR A 131 16.62 -1.60 22.06
N ALA A 132 16.26 -1.17 20.86
CA ALA A 132 14.97 -1.47 20.22
C ALA A 132 15.11 -1.54 18.70
N VAL A 133 14.26 -2.32 18.04
CA VAL A 133 14.16 -2.38 16.58
C VAL A 133 12.73 -2.13 16.16
N ILE A 134 12.55 -1.23 15.20
CA ILE A 134 11.26 -0.87 14.62
C ILE A 134 11.29 -1.26 13.15
N ILE A 135 10.61 -2.35 12.83
CA ILE A 135 10.59 -2.92 11.49
C ILE A 135 9.52 -2.22 10.66
N CYS A 136 9.95 -1.41 9.69
CA CYS A 136 9.12 -0.66 8.75
C CYS A 136 9.36 -1.12 7.29
N SER A 137 9.70 -2.39 7.10
CA SER A 137 10.10 -2.98 5.81
C SER A 137 8.98 -3.07 4.78
N GLY A 138 7.71 -2.88 5.19
CA GLY A 138 6.53 -3.11 4.34
C GLY A 138 6.18 -4.60 4.18
N VAL A 139 5.07 -4.87 3.47
CA VAL A 139 4.48 -6.22 3.39
C VAL A 139 4.23 -6.71 1.95
N GLN A 140 4.66 -5.97 0.92
CA GLN A 140 4.33 -6.26 -0.47
C GLN A 140 5.56 -6.52 -1.36
N TRP A 141 6.71 -6.81 -0.75
CA TRP A 141 7.96 -7.02 -1.49
C TRP A 141 8.19 -8.47 -1.91
N ASP A 142 7.55 -9.42 -1.22
CA ASP A 142 7.73 -10.84 -1.44
C ASP A 142 6.40 -11.46 -1.89
N PRO A 143 6.26 -11.81 -3.19
CA PRO A 143 4.99 -12.29 -3.73
C PRO A 143 4.74 -13.75 -3.37
N LEU A 144 3.53 -14.06 -2.91
CA LEU A 144 3.05 -15.42 -2.78
C LEU A 144 2.33 -15.84 -4.07
N ILE A 145 2.94 -16.72 -4.84
CA ILE A 145 2.33 -17.27 -6.06
C ILE A 145 1.63 -18.58 -5.69
N PRO A 146 0.29 -18.67 -5.82
CA PRO A 146 -0.42 -19.89 -5.52
C PRO A 146 -0.13 -20.97 -6.57
N GLU A 147 0.01 -22.21 -6.13
CA GLU A 147 0.03 -23.36 -7.04
C GLU A 147 -1.38 -23.58 -7.59
N LEU A 148 -1.52 -23.54 -8.90
CA LEU A 148 -2.76 -23.82 -9.59
C LEU A 148 -2.68 -25.20 -10.26
N PRO A 149 -3.66 -26.07 -10.07
CA PRO A 149 -3.64 -27.40 -10.69
C PRO A 149 -3.83 -27.31 -12.22
N GLY A 150 -3.15 -28.19 -12.93
CA GLY A 150 -3.22 -28.27 -14.40
C GLY A 150 -2.02 -27.63 -15.10
N THR A 151 -2.13 -27.52 -16.42
CA THR A 151 -1.09 -26.94 -17.28
C THR A 151 -1.65 -25.72 -18.02
N PHE A 152 -0.86 -24.66 -18.07
CA PHE A 152 -1.16 -23.49 -18.85
C PHE A 152 0.05 -23.14 -19.72
N THR A 153 -0.17 -22.97 -21.02
CA THR A 153 0.91 -22.72 -21.99
C THR A 153 1.21 -21.24 -22.19
N GLY A 154 0.36 -20.35 -21.65
CA GLY A 154 0.56 -18.91 -21.69
C GLY A 154 1.49 -18.40 -20.61
N GLU A 155 1.78 -17.12 -20.64
CA GLU A 155 2.55 -16.45 -19.60
C GLU A 155 1.75 -16.38 -18.29
N VAL A 156 2.37 -16.80 -17.17
CA VAL A 156 1.82 -16.66 -15.81
C VAL A 156 2.79 -15.81 -14.99
N ARG A 157 2.27 -14.76 -14.36
CA ARG A 157 3.08 -13.89 -13.51
C ARG A 157 2.29 -13.32 -12.34
N HIS A 158 2.97 -12.91 -11.29
CA HIS A 158 2.36 -12.21 -10.18
C HIS A 158 2.15 -10.72 -10.53
N SER A 159 1.11 -10.10 -9.98
CA SER A 159 0.80 -8.66 -10.16
C SER A 159 1.95 -7.72 -9.78
N GLN A 160 2.88 -8.16 -8.93
CA GLN A 160 4.07 -7.39 -8.55
C GLN A 160 4.96 -7.02 -9.75
N THR A 161 4.96 -7.85 -10.81
CA THR A 161 5.78 -7.59 -12.00
C THR A 161 5.03 -6.81 -13.10
N TYR A 162 3.77 -6.45 -12.85
CA TYR A 162 3.00 -5.61 -13.75
C TYR A 162 3.43 -4.14 -13.63
N THR A 163 3.68 -3.46 -14.74
CA THR A 163 4.13 -2.07 -14.74
C THR A 163 3.19 -1.12 -15.49
N SER A 164 2.58 -1.55 -16.59
CA SER A 164 1.72 -0.65 -17.37
C SER A 164 0.68 -1.34 -18.24
N PRO A 165 -0.43 -0.65 -18.59
CA PRO A 165 -1.47 -1.17 -19.48
C PRO A 165 -0.98 -1.59 -20.87
N SER A 166 0.10 -0.98 -21.36
CA SER A 166 0.66 -1.29 -22.69
C SER A 166 1.13 -2.74 -22.85
N GLU A 167 1.44 -3.41 -21.74
CA GLU A 167 1.84 -4.83 -21.71
C GLU A 167 0.73 -5.79 -22.19
N PHE A 168 -0.52 -5.33 -22.17
CA PHE A 168 -1.69 -6.14 -22.53
C PHE A 168 -2.10 -6.03 -23.99
N ALA A 169 -1.47 -5.15 -24.77
CA ALA A 169 -1.83 -4.95 -26.17
C ALA A 169 -1.78 -6.25 -26.98
N GLY A 170 -2.90 -6.60 -27.65
CA GLY A 170 -3.03 -7.82 -28.45
C GLY A 170 -3.05 -9.13 -27.65
N ARG A 171 -3.21 -9.08 -26.33
CA ARG A 171 -3.25 -10.26 -25.46
C ARG A 171 -4.67 -10.53 -24.95
N ARG A 172 -4.96 -11.80 -24.69
CA ARG A 172 -6.11 -12.22 -23.88
C ARG A 172 -5.65 -12.38 -22.45
N VAL A 173 -6.25 -11.63 -21.52
CA VAL A 173 -5.78 -11.51 -20.13
C VAL A 173 -6.81 -12.10 -19.17
N LEU A 174 -6.36 -13.00 -18.31
CA LEU A 174 -7.12 -13.45 -17.13
C LEU A 174 -6.42 -12.94 -15.87
N VAL A 175 -7.12 -12.12 -15.10
CA VAL A 175 -6.66 -11.67 -13.79
C VAL A 175 -7.26 -12.57 -12.71
N VAL A 176 -6.42 -13.19 -11.90
CA VAL A 176 -6.84 -14.06 -10.80
C VAL A 176 -6.72 -13.29 -9.48
N GLY A 177 -7.86 -13.04 -8.84
CA GLY A 177 -7.97 -12.28 -7.61
C GLY A 177 -8.71 -10.95 -7.76
N GLY A 178 -9.56 -10.62 -6.77
CA GLY A 178 -10.39 -9.40 -6.73
C GLY A 178 -9.95 -8.40 -5.64
N GLY A 179 -8.67 -8.38 -5.27
CA GLY A 179 -8.11 -7.33 -4.42
C GLY A 179 -7.90 -6.02 -5.19
N ASN A 180 -7.41 -4.97 -4.52
CA ASN A 180 -7.24 -3.65 -5.14
C ASN A 180 -6.40 -3.71 -6.42
N SER A 181 -5.20 -4.32 -6.36
CA SER A 181 -4.36 -4.50 -7.55
C SER A 181 -5.02 -5.33 -8.64
N GLY A 182 -5.74 -6.41 -8.26
CA GLY A 182 -6.47 -7.26 -9.22
C GLY A 182 -7.56 -6.48 -9.96
N CYS A 183 -8.33 -5.65 -9.26
CA CYS A 183 -9.35 -4.79 -9.87
C CYS A 183 -8.75 -3.73 -10.79
N ASP A 184 -7.69 -3.05 -10.35
CA ASP A 184 -7.00 -2.03 -11.16
C ASP A 184 -6.41 -2.64 -12.44
N ILE A 185 -5.69 -3.77 -12.31
CA ILE A 185 -5.08 -4.48 -13.43
C ILE A 185 -6.15 -5.03 -14.40
N ALA A 186 -7.29 -5.54 -13.87
CA ALA A 186 -8.39 -5.97 -14.70
C ALA A 186 -9.03 -4.82 -15.49
N CYS A 187 -9.14 -3.63 -14.88
CA CYS A 187 -9.59 -2.42 -15.56
C CYS A 187 -8.61 -1.96 -16.65
N ASP A 188 -7.32 -2.02 -16.37
CA ASP A 188 -6.28 -1.72 -17.36
C ASP A 188 -6.28 -2.71 -18.51
N ALA A 189 -6.41 -4.01 -18.20
CA ALA A 189 -6.57 -5.06 -19.22
C ALA A 189 -7.83 -4.85 -20.07
N ALA A 190 -8.95 -4.50 -19.45
CA ALA A 190 -10.21 -4.25 -20.18
C ALA A 190 -10.11 -3.09 -21.19
N ARG A 191 -9.21 -2.13 -20.94
CA ARG A 191 -8.98 -0.97 -21.82
C ARG A 191 -7.95 -1.22 -22.91
N SER A 192 -7.03 -2.17 -22.71
CA SER A 192 -5.80 -2.30 -23.52
C SER A 192 -5.63 -3.67 -24.17
N ALA A 193 -6.23 -4.74 -23.62
CA ALA A 193 -6.12 -6.09 -24.12
C ALA A 193 -7.14 -6.37 -25.24
N GLU A 194 -6.91 -7.45 -26.00
CA GLU A 194 -7.91 -8.00 -26.94
C GLU A 194 -9.17 -8.47 -26.19
N SER A 195 -8.97 -9.12 -25.05
CA SER A 195 -10.04 -9.47 -24.12
C SER A 195 -9.51 -9.57 -22.69
N ALA A 196 -10.36 -9.25 -21.71
CA ALA A 196 -10.03 -9.32 -20.33
C ALA A 196 -11.10 -10.06 -19.52
N SER A 197 -10.67 -10.88 -18.58
CA SER A 197 -11.53 -11.57 -17.63
C SER A 197 -10.93 -11.48 -16.24
N ILE A 198 -11.78 -11.46 -15.21
CA ILE A 198 -11.36 -11.53 -13.81
C ILE A 198 -11.97 -12.76 -13.15
N SER A 199 -11.13 -13.53 -12.45
CA SER A 199 -11.57 -14.66 -11.64
C SER A 199 -11.53 -14.29 -10.17
N MET A 200 -12.68 -14.40 -9.51
CA MET A 200 -12.81 -14.05 -8.08
C MET A 200 -13.40 -15.24 -7.32
N ARG A 201 -12.86 -15.51 -6.15
CA ARG A 201 -13.24 -16.65 -5.32
C ARG A 201 -14.61 -16.47 -4.65
N ARG A 202 -15.01 -15.19 -4.43
CA ARG A 202 -16.28 -14.79 -3.78
C ARG A 202 -16.74 -13.44 -4.31
N GLY A 203 -17.97 -13.06 -3.99
CA GLY A 203 -18.46 -11.69 -4.24
C GLY A 203 -17.83 -10.67 -3.31
N TYR A 204 -17.71 -9.44 -3.80
CA TYR A 204 -17.14 -8.30 -3.06
C TYR A 204 -18.13 -7.14 -3.05
N TRP A 205 -18.00 -6.31 -2.01
CA TRP A 205 -18.64 -5.00 -1.98
C TRP A 205 -17.73 -4.00 -2.69
N PHE A 206 -18.18 -3.50 -3.84
CA PHE A 206 -17.46 -2.45 -4.56
C PHE A 206 -17.94 -1.09 -4.05
N ILE A 207 -17.05 -0.37 -3.39
CA ILE A 207 -17.31 0.98 -2.89
C ILE A 207 -16.85 1.96 -3.95
N PRO A 208 -17.72 2.83 -4.51
CA PRO A 208 -17.29 3.83 -5.49
C PRO A 208 -16.36 4.84 -4.81
N LYS A 209 -15.43 5.41 -5.56
CA LYS A 209 -14.49 6.42 -5.05
C LYS A 209 -15.20 7.66 -4.52
N HIS A 210 -16.33 8.02 -5.15
CA HIS A 210 -17.13 9.15 -4.73
C HIS A 210 -18.58 8.73 -4.47
N ILE A 211 -19.14 9.25 -3.39
CA ILE A 211 -20.55 9.15 -3.03
C ILE A 211 -21.11 10.58 -3.06
N PHE A 212 -22.07 10.85 -3.95
CA PHE A 212 -22.66 12.18 -4.17
C PHE A 212 -21.62 13.30 -4.39
N GLY A 213 -20.53 12.99 -5.12
CA GLY A 213 -19.47 13.96 -5.43
C GLY A 213 -18.42 14.16 -4.35
N MET A 214 -18.53 13.47 -3.22
CA MET A 214 -17.57 13.50 -2.11
C MET A 214 -16.77 12.19 -2.05
N PRO A 215 -15.46 12.20 -1.74
CA PRO A 215 -14.71 10.98 -1.51
C PRO A 215 -15.40 10.07 -0.49
N SER A 216 -15.46 8.78 -0.75
CA SER A 216 -16.28 7.84 0.02
C SER A 216 -15.85 7.72 1.49
N ASP A 217 -14.55 7.84 1.77
CA ASP A 217 -14.01 7.84 3.13
C ASP A 217 -14.37 9.15 3.87
N VAL A 218 -14.31 10.30 3.20
CA VAL A 218 -14.76 11.59 3.75
C VAL A 218 -16.28 11.58 3.99
N PHE A 219 -17.05 10.98 3.06
CA PHE A 219 -18.49 10.82 3.24
C PHE A 219 -18.81 9.95 4.46
N ALA A 220 -18.06 8.87 4.68
CA ALA A 220 -18.22 8.00 5.84
C ALA A 220 -17.84 8.71 7.15
N GLU A 221 -16.72 9.44 7.17
CA GLU A 221 -16.22 10.17 8.36
C GLU A 221 -17.17 11.29 8.80
N ASN A 222 -17.77 12.00 7.85
CA ASN A 222 -18.71 13.10 8.12
C ASN A 222 -20.15 12.61 8.38
N GLY A 223 -20.40 11.31 8.24
CA GLY A 223 -21.72 10.71 8.50
C GLY A 223 -22.08 10.71 9.99
N PRO A 224 -23.37 10.60 10.32
CA PRO A 224 -23.78 10.42 11.71
C PRO A 224 -23.28 9.08 12.24
N SER A 225 -22.81 9.06 13.50
CA SER A 225 -22.46 7.81 14.18
C SER A 225 -23.73 6.99 14.39
N LEU A 226 -23.87 5.91 13.64
CA LEU A 226 -25.01 5.00 13.69
C LEU A 226 -24.58 3.65 14.27
N PRO A 227 -25.51 2.91 14.90
CA PRO A 227 -25.24 1.51 15.23
C PRO A 227 -24.86 0.71 13.95
N MET A 228 -23.86 -0.16 14.03
CA MET A 228 -23.28 -0.90 12.90
C MET A 228 -24.35 -1.55 11.99
N TRP A 229 -25.39 -2.15 12.58
CA TRP A 229 -26.46 -2.80 11.81
C TRP A 229 -27.27 -1.82 10.93
N LEU A 230 -27.44 -0.57 11.40
CA LEU A 230 -28.14 0.48 10.66
C LEU A 230 -27.24 1.08 9.60
N GLU A 231 -25.98 1.31 9.94
CA GLU A 231 -24.95 1.78 9.00
C GLU A 231 -24.81 0.82 7.82
N GLN A 232 -24.70 -0.49 8.05
CA GLN A 232 -24.67 -1.52 7.01
C GLN A 232 -25.88 -1.48 6.09
N ARG A 233 -27.08 -1.23 6.64
CA ARG A 233 -28.31 -1.10 5.83
C ARG A 233 -28.34 0.16 4.98
N VAL A 234 -27.96 1.30 5.58
CA VAL A 234 -27.94 2.59 4.89
C VAL A 234 -26.91 2.58 3.77
N PHE A 235 -25.66 2.21 4.09
CA PHE A 235 -24.60 2.09 3.07
C PHE A 235 -24.94 1.03 2.02
N GLY A 236 -25.48 -0.10 2.39
CA GLY A 236 -25.93 -1.11 1.43
C GLY A 236 -27.01 -0.61 0.47
N ALA A 237 -27.92 0.24 0.92
CA ALA A 237 -28.92 0.88 0.06
C ALA A 237 -28.27 1.91 -0.88
N ILE A 238 -27.34 2.75 -0.38
CA ILE A 238 -26.57 3.69 -1.19
C ILE A 238 -25.77 2.96 -2.28
N LEU A 239 -25.05 1.90 -1.93
CA LEU A 239 -24.28 1.13 -2.90
C LEU A 239 -25.16 0.49 -3.98
N ARG A 240 -26.35 0.00 -3.62
CA ARG A 240 -27.33 -0.51 -4.61
C ARG A 240 -27.85 0.59 -5.54
N LEU A 241 -28.05 1.79 -5.02
CA LEU A 241 -28.48 2.94 -5.82
C LEU A 241 -27.37 3.35 -6.82
N LEU A 242 -26.13 3.40 -6.37
CA LEU A 242 -25.00 3.87 -7.18
C LEU A 242 -24.47 2.82 -8.15
N ASN A 243 -24.32 1.58 -7.71
CA ASN A 243 -23.69 0.49 -8.50
C ASN A 243 -24.71 -0.43 -9.18
N GLY A 244 -25.97 -0.40 -8.78
CA GLY A 244 -26.96 -1.36 -9.21
C GLY A 244 -26.77 -2.76 -8.62
N ASP A 245 -27.31 -3.78 -9.30
CA ASP A 245 -27.15 -5.18 -8.92
C ASP A 245 -25.93 -5.78 -9.61
N PRO A 246 -24.85 -6.17 -8.89
CA PRO A 246 -23.64 -6.73 -9.48
C PRO A 246 -23.89 -8.02 -10.28
N ARG A 247 -24.96 -8.77 -9.98
CA ARG A 247 -25.32 -9.97 -10.72
C ARG A 247 -25.66 -9.71 -12.20
N ARG A 248 -26.12 -8.50 -12.52
CA ARG A 248 -26.37 -8.08 -13.92
C ARG A 248 -25.09 -7.95 -14.73
N LEU A 249 -23.95 -7.83 -14.05
CA LEU A 249 -22.60 -7.77 -14.62
C LEU A 249 -21.89 -9.13 -14.55
N GLY A 250 -22.58 -10.22 -14.20
CA GLY A 250 -21.98 -11.54 -14.04
C GLY A 250 -21.17 -11.73 -12.74
N LEU A 251 -21.22 -10.76 -11.82
CA LEU A 251 -20.50 -10.84 -10.55
C LEU A 251 -21.34 -11.55 -9.50
N GLN A 252 -20.67 -12.30 -8.61
CA GLN A 252 -21.34 -12.93 -7.47
C GLN A 252 -21.76 -11.88 -6.45
N LYS A 253 -22.92 -12.08 -5.81
CA LYS A 253 -23.33 -11.28 -4.67
C LYS A 253 -22.38 -11.56 -3.49
N PRO A 254 -21.97 -10.52 -2.72
CA PRO A 254 -21.24 -10.73 -1.48
C PRO A 254 -22.01 -11.64 -0.51
N ASP A 255 -21.33 -12.62 0.06
CA ASP A 255 -21.85 -13.58 1.04
C ASP A 255 -21.61 -13.14 2.51
N HIS A 256 -20.95 -12.00 2.68
CA HIS A 256 -20.61 -11.37 3.96
C HIS A 256 -21.28 -10.00 4.08
N ARG A 257 -21.40 -9.51 5.30
CA ARG A 257 -21.97 -8.19 5.56
C ARG A 257 -20.94 -7.09 5.21
N LEU A 258 -21.46 -5.92 4.83
CA LEU A 258 -20.63 -4.75 4.61
C LEU A 258 -19.90 -4.39 5.93
N PHE A 259 -18.61 -4.01 5.85
CA PHE A 259 -17.72 -3.70 6.99
C PHE A 259 -17.45 -4.90 7.94
N GLU A 260 -17.80 -6.10 7.57
CA GLU A 260 -17.41 -7.31 8.29
C GLU A 260 -15.95 -7.66 7.92
N THR A 261 -15.07 -7.72 8.93
CA THR A 261 -13.69 -8.17 8.76
C THR A 261 -13.64 -9.69 8.84
N HIS A 262 -12.90 -10.29 7.91
CA HIS A 262 -12.64 -11.74 7.88
C HIS A 262 -11.20 -12.05 8.26
#